data_5721baf9d80d4d9997cca88481a87077
#
_entry.id   5721baf9d80d4d9997cca88481a87077
#
_cell.length_a   1.000
_cell.length_b   1.000
_cell.length_c   1.000
_cell.angle_alpha   90.00
_cell.angle_beta   90.00
_cell.angle_gamma   90.00
#
_symmetry.space_group_name_H-M   'P 1'
#
loop_
_entity.id
_entity.type
_entity.pdbx_description
1 polymer ?
#
loop_
_entity_poly.entity_id
_entity_poly.type
_entity_poly.pdbx_seq_one_letter_code
_entity_poly.pdbx_strand_id
1 'polypeptide(L)'
;LIVKSGLQKPYLYKSKAYKRNESATIEVDTLEFSRLVLEGKNISFEELPYKDQNLTFHCLKDQLEKFIQINSFNLDTLKTLNLYDNNNGYNNAAGLLADTNDFPGVDIIKFGENISVIQKRITFDHMSILEVYKKSLEVFRDYYRYEVIEGSERKNVEKIPEAAFREAIANGLIHRMWDVNSHIRISMFDNHIDIV
;
A
#
# COMPACT_ATOMS: atom_id res chain seq x y z
N LEU A 1 24.02 -29.66 12.98
CA LEU A 1 24.64 -28.98 11.82
C LEU A 1 24.00 -27.61 11.70
N ILE A 2 24.80 -26.55 11.83
CA ILE A 2 24.34 -25.17 11.63
C ILE A 2 24.86 -24.74 10.24
N VAL A 3 23.97 -24.49 9.30
CA VAL A 3 24.29 -23.95 7.98
C VAL A 3 23.97 -22.47 8.00
N LYS A 4 24.99 -21.63 7.82
CA LYS A 4 24.82 -20.19 7.69
C LYS A 4 24.36 -19.83 6.29
N SER A 5 23.55 -18.79 6.15
CA SER A 5 23.22 -18.19 4.90
C SER A 5 24.50 -17.68 4.19
N GLY A 6 24.69 -17.96 2.93
CA GLY A 6 25.81 -17.42 2.15
C GLY A 6 25.62 -15.96 1.79
N LEU A 7 26.63 -15.36 1.18
CA LEU A 7 26.69 -13.91 0.88
C LEU A 7 25.98 -13.52 -0.42
N GLN A 8 25.68 -14.48 -1.30
CA GLN A 8 25.09 -14.21 -2.62
C GLN A 8 23.82 -15.03 -2.80
N LYS A 9 22.69 -14.37 -2.91
CA LYS A 9 21.39 -14.96 -3.26
C LYS A 9 21.05 -14.61 -4.71
N PRO A 10 20.20 -15.41 -5.40
CA PRO A 10 19.65 -16.71 -4.98
C PRO A 10 20.65 -17.86 -5.17
N TYR A 11 20.53 -18.90 -4.35
CA TYR A 11 21.28 -20.14 -4.55
C TYR A 11 20.49 -21.07 -5.46
N LEU A 12 21.18 -21.63 -6.46
CA LEU A 12 20.56 -22.52 -7.43
C LEU A 12 21.12 -23.95 -7.29
N TYR A 13 20.22 -24.91 -7.32
CA TYR A 13 20.55 -26.31 -7.52
C TYR A 13 19.99 -26.77 -8.87
N LYS A 14 20.85 -27.23 -9.78
CA LYS A 14 20.46 -27.60 -11.14
C LYS A 14 19.64 -26.52 -11.86
N SER A 15 20.11 -25.27 -11.76
CA SER A 15 19.49 -24.08 -12.34
C SER A 15 18.11 -23.70 -11.77
N LYS A 16 17.72 -24.23 -10.62
CA LYS A 16 16.44 -23.99 -9.94
C LYS A 16 16.66 -23.52 -8.51
N ALA A 17 15.84 -22.58 -8.07
CA ALA A 17 15.77 -22.17 -6.67
C ALA A 17 14.66 -22.95 -5.95
N TYR A 18 14.87 -23.24 -4.68
CA TYR A 18 13.96 -24.01 -3.86
C TYR A 18 13.70 -23.33 -2.52
N LYS A 19 12.48 -23.48 -2.00
CA LYS A 19 12.13 -23.09 -0.66
C LYS A 19 11.52 -24.25 0.13
N ARG A 20 11.58 -24.13 1.45
CA ARG A 20 10.86 -25.03 2.34
C ARG A 20 9.44 -24.51 2.54
N ASN A 21 8.46 -25.37 2.25
CA ASN A 21 7.06 -25.12 2.55
C ASN A 21 6.58 -26.25 3.46
N GLU A 22 6.45 -25.97 4.75
CA GLU A 22 6.11 -26.94 5.80
C GLU A 22 6.96 -28.19 5.74
N SER A 23 6.40 -29.31 5.27
CA SER A 23 7.05 -30.61 5.17
C SER A 23 7.76 -30.86 3.84
N ALA A 24 7.53 -30.05 2.81
CA ALA A 24 8.05 -30.26 1.47
C ALA A 24 9.06 -29.21 1.04
N THR A 25 10.02 -29.59 0.19
CA THR A 25 10.88 -28.65 -0.54
C THR A 25 10.27 -28.47 -1.93
N ILE A 26 9.87 -27.24 -2.25
CA ILE A 26 9.23 -26.91 -3.53
C ILE A 26 10.10 -25.94 -4.32
N GLU A 27 9.98 -25.97 -5.64
CA GLU A 27 10.58 -24.99 -6.53
C GLU A 27 9.88 -23.65 -6.37
N VAL A 28 10.64 -22.55 -6.31
CA VAL A 28 10.08 -21.20 -6.25
C VAL A 28 9.52 -20.80 -7.61
N ASP A 29 8.42 -20.05 -7.63
CA ASP A 29 7.87 -19.49 -8.85
C ASP A 29 8.70 -18.30 -9.38
N THR A 30 8.35 -17.79 -10.56
CA THR A 30 9.08 -16.72 -11.23
C THR A 30 9.10 -15.41 -10.43
N LEU A 31 7.99 -15.07 -9.77
CA LEU A 31 7.87 -13.85 -8.98
C LEU A 31 8.76 -13.94 -7.74
N GLU A 32 8.67 -15.04 -7.02
CA GLU A 32 9.49 -15.29 -5.85
C GLU A 32 10.98 -15.38 -6.19
N PHE A 33 11.31 -15.99 -7.33
CA PHE A 33 12.69 -15.99 -7.82
C PHE A 33 13.22 -14.56 -8.08
N SER A 34 12.42 -13.71 -8.70
CA SER A 34 12.76 -12.31 -8.92
C SER A 34 13.03 -11.56 -7.62
N ARG A 35 12.20 -11.79 -6.59
CA ARG A 35 12.40 -11.24 -5.23
C ARG A 35 13.70 -11.70 -4.59
N LEU A 36 14.04 -12.99 -4.71
CA LEU A 36 15.32 -13.52 -4.23
C LEU A 36 16.52 -12.88 -4.91
N VAL A 37 16.41 -12.57 -6.21
CA VAL A 37 17.46 -11.84 -6.95
C VAL A 37 17.62 -10.42 -6.40
N LEU A 38 16.54 -9.70 -6.19
CA LEU A 38 16.55 -8.35 -5.61
C LEU A 38 17.12 -8.37 -4.19
N GLU A 39 16.66 -9.30 -3.35
CA GLU A 39 17.20 -9.51 -2.00
C GLU A 39 18.71 -9.76 -2.02
N GLY A 40 19.19 -10.58 -2.96
CA GLY A 40 20.62 -10.84 -3.14
C GLY A 40 21.43 -9.60 -3.53
N LYS A 41 20.80 -8.63 -4.17
CA LYS A 41 21.39 -7.32 -4.51
C LYS A 41 21.16 -6.26 -3.45
N ASN A 42 20.41 -6.57 -2.41
CA ASN A 42 19.95 -5.62 -1.37
C ASN A 42 19.18 -4.43 -1.97
N ILE A 43 18.30 -4.71 -2.92
CA ILE A 43 17.44 -3.73 -3.61
C ILE A 43 15.99 -4.13 -3.35
N SER A 44 15.14 -3.18 -2.98
CA SER A 44 13.70 -3.39 -2.88
C SER A 44 12.99 -3.15 -4.21
N PHE A 45 11.75 -3.63 -4.34
CA PHE A 45 10.92 -3.36 -5.53
C PHE A 45 10.69 -1.86 -5.72
N GLU A 46 10.53 -1.14 -4.63
CA GLU A 46 10.27 0.31 -4.61
C GLU A 46 11.45 1.13 -5.16
N GLU A 47 12.67 0.60 -5.07
CA GLU A 47 13.88 1.24 -5.59
C GLU A 47 14.12 1.02 -7.08
N LEU A 48 13.41 0.07 -7.71
CA LEU A 48 13.54 -0.16 -9.14
C LEU A 48 12.99 1.02 -9.95
N PRO A 49 13.59 1.32 -11.13
CA PRO A 49 13.10 2.38 -12.01
C PRO A 49 11.61 2.19 -12.36
N TYR A 50 10.83 3.24 -12.21
CA TYR A 50 9.43 3.24 -12.64
C TYR A 50 9.36 3.42 -14.16
N LYS A 51 8.39 2.73 -14.78
CA LYS A 51 8.29 2.71 -16.26
C LYS A 51 7.91 4.05 -16.88
N ASP A 52 7.07 4.85 -16.19
CA ASP A 52 6.68 6.18 -16.65
C ASP A 52 7.52 7.24 -15.92
N GLN A 53 8.21 8.06 -16.70
CA GLN A 53 9.07 9.13 -16.20
C GLN A 53 8.41 10.52 -16.24
N ASN A 54 7.14 10.62 -16.65
CA ASN A 54 6.37 11.86 -16.68
C ASN A 54 5.40 11.93 -15.48
N LEU A 55 5.95 12.03 -14.27
CA LEU A 55 5.19 12.02 -13.04
C LEU A 55 4.86 13.43 -12.53
N THR A 56 3.68 13.57 -11.93
CA THR A 56 3.26 14.75 -11.17
C THR A 56 2.98 14.39 -9.72
N PHE A 57 3.16 15.34 -8.80
CA PHE A 57 3.17 15.10 -7.35
C PHE A 57 2.40 16.19 -6.58
N HIS A 58 1.23 16.60 -7.05
CA HIS A 58 0.44 17.63 -6.37
C HIS A 58 0.02 17.19 -4.97
N CYS A 59 -0.47 15.95 -4.85
CA CYS A 59 -0.88 15.40 -3.56
C CYS A 59 0.30 15.30 -2.58
N LEU A 60 1.46 14.82 -3.02
CA LEU A 60 2.66 14.74 -2.18
C LEU A 60 3.13 16.13 -1.75
N LYS A 61 3.17 17.08 -2.69
CA LYS A 61 3.55 18.47 -2.42
C LYS A 61 2.67 19.08 -1.32
N ASP A 62 1.34 18.98 -1.47
CA ASP A 62 0.39 19.53 -0.50
C ASP A 62 0.57 18.94 0.91
N GLN A 63 0.87 17.62 0.99
CA GLN A 63 1.12 16.98 2.27
C GLN A 63 2.43 17.44 2.90
N LEU A 64 3.51 17.57 2.13
CA LEU A 64 4.80 18.03 2.62
C LEU A 64 4.75 19.50 3.06
N GLU A 65 4.10 20.37 2.30
CA GLU A 65 3.91 21.78 2.66
C GLU A 65 3.09 21.92 3.95
N LYS A 66 2.03 21.12 4.10
CA LYS A 66 1.13 21.15 5.26
C LYS A 66 1.78 20.65 6.54
N PHE A 67 2.51 19.51 6.50
CA PHE A 67 2.98 18.82 7.69
C PHE A 67 4.45 19.06 8.02
N ILE A 68 5.30 19.28 7.00
CA ILE A 68 6.76 19.42 7.16
C ILE A 68 7.19 20.86 6.90
N GLN A 69 6.30 21.73 6.36
CA GLN A 69 6.55 23.13 6.09
C GLN A 69 7.80 23.36 5.20
N ILE A 70 7.93 22.54 4.14
CA ILE A 70 9.02 22.71 3.18
C ILE A 70 8.91 24.05 2.46
N ASN A 71 10.04 24.75 2.25
CA ASN A 71 10.07 26.05 1.58
C ASN A 71 9.88 25.95 0.06
N SER A 72 10.21 24.82 -0.54
CA SER A 72 10.06 24.56 -1.97
C SER A 72 9.92 23.08 -2.25
N PHE A 73 9.07 22.73 -3.21
CA PHE A 73 8.94 21.38 -3.74
C PHE A 73 9.56 21.36 -5.15
N ASN A 74 10.65 20.66 -5.31
CA ASN A 74 11.42 20.57 -6.55
C ASN A 74 12.10 19.20 -6.69
N LEU A 75 12.91 19.03 -7.74
CA LEU A 75 13.61 17.77 -7.99
C LEU A 75 14.59 17.38 -6.85
N ASP A 76 15.19 18.35 -6.18
CA ASP A 76 16.11 18.07 -5.06
C ASP A 76 15.34 17.53 -3.84
N THR A 77 14.10 17.98 -3.64
CA THR A 77 13.20 17.40 -2.64
C THR A 77 12.95 15.91 -2.94
N LEU A 78 12.67 15.58 -4.20
CA LEU A 78 12.44 14.20 -4.63
C LEU A 78 13.69 13.32 -4.50
N LYS A 79 14.88 13.88 -4.77
CA LYS A 79 16.17 13.20 -4.52
C LYS A 79 16.39 12.95 -3.02
N THR A 80 16.11 13.94 -2.18
CA THR A 80 16.24 13.80 -0.72
C THR A 80 15.33 12.72 -0.16
N LEU A 81 14.15 12.54 -0.76
CA LEU A 81 13.21 11.48 -0.42
C LEU A 81 13.53 10.12 -1.09
N ASN A 82 14.63 10.02 -1.82
CA ASN A 82 15.00 8.83 -2.60
C ASN A 82 13.94 8.41 -3.63
N LEU A 83 13.19 9.36 -4.19
CA LEU A 83 12.18 9.11 -5.22
C LEU A 83 12.71 9.31 -6.65
N TYR A 84 13.85 9.97 -6.77
CA TYR A 84 14.51 10.28 -8.04
C TYR A 84 16.02 10.12 -7.94
N ASP A 85 16.60 9.51 -8.94
CA ASP A 85 18.05 9.39 -9.15
C ASP A 85 18.44 9.93 -10.54
N ASN A 86 19.61 10.58 -10.64
CA ASN A 86 20.05 11.20 -11.91
C ASN A 86 20.31 10.18 -13.03
N ASN A 87 20.63 8.92 -12.72
CA ASN A 87 20.95 7.89 -13.69
C ASN A 87 19.71 7.09 -14.10
N ASN A 88 18.82 6.83 -13.14
CA ASN A 88 17.69 5.92 -13.30
C ASN A 88 16.32 6.65 -13.38
N GLY A 89 16.29 7.96 -13.08
CA GLY A 89 15.04 8.73 -13.03
C GLY A 89 14.20 8.40 -11.80
N TYR A 90 12.87 8.42 -11.96
CA TYR A 90 11.91 8.05 -10.92
C TYR A 90 11.88 6.56 -10.68
N ASN A 91 11.78 6.17 -9.43
CA ASN A 91 11.62 4.78 -9.01
C ASN A 91 10.14 4.41 -8.72
N ASN A 92 9.87 3.13 -8.39
CA ASN A 92 8.51 2.67 -8.09
C ASN A 92 7.91 3.37 -6.87
N ALA A 93 8.70 3.75 -5.86
CA ALA A 93 8.21 4.55 -4.73
C ALA A 93 7.69 5.92 -5.21
N ALA A 94 8.37 6.56 -6.16
CA ALA A 94 7.88 7.78 -6.80
C ALA A 94 6.57 7.52 -7.55
N GLY A 95 6.48 6.44 -8.31
CA GLY A 95 5.26 6.03 -8.98
C GLY A 95 4.07 5.88 -8.02
N LEU A 96 4.29 5.23 -6.86
CA LEU A 96 3.26 5.07 -5.82
C LEU A 96 2.77 6.40 -5.23
N LEU A 97 3.63 7.40 -5.17
CA LEU A 97 3.32 8.72 -4.63
C LEU A 97 2.86 9.71 -5.70
N ALA A 98 3.00 9.38 -6.98
CA ALA A 98 2.56 10.21 -8.10
C ALA A 98 1.03 10.35 -8.12
N ASP A 99 0.53 11.49 -8.62
CA ASP A 99 -0.93 11.77 -8.70
C ASP A 99 -1.67 10.72 -9.50
N THR A 100 -1.02 10.18 -10.54
CA THR A 100 -1.52 9.05 -11.35
C THR A 100 -0.43 8.00 -11.50
N ASN A 101 -0.80 6.72 -11.44
CA ASN A 101 0.12 5.60 -11.57
C ASN A 101 -0.59 4.34 -12.09
N ASP A 102 0.13 3.21 -12.21
CA ASP A 102 -0.42 1.94 -12.69
C ASP A 102 -0.67 0.92 -11.56
N PHE A 103 -0.47 1.31 -10.32
CA PHE A 103 -0.64 0.38 -9.22
C PHE A 103 -2.11 0.22 -8.83
N PRO A 104 -2.57 -1.00 -8.53
CA PRO A 104 -3.87 -1.21 -7.92
C PRO A 104 -3.86 -0.64 -6.50
N GLY A 105 -4.95 -0.01 -6.13
CA GLY A 105 -5.10 0.59 -4.80
C GLY A 105 -5.90 -0.28 -3.85
N VAL A 106 -7.11 0.16 -3.48
CA VAL A 106 -8.01 -0.53 -2.56
C VAL A 106 -9.36 -0.79 -3.20
N ASP A 107 -9.99 -1.89 -2.80
CA ASP A 107 -11.36 -2.26 -3.15
C ASP A 107 -12.19 -2.37 -1.87
N ILE A 108 -13.06 -1.39 -1.64
CA ILE A 108 -13.87 -1.28 -0.43
C ILE A 108 -15.27 -1.82 -0.73
N ILE A 109 -15.71 -2.81 0.06
CA ILE A 109 -17.03 -3.42 -0.05
C ILE A 109 -17.77 -3.21 1.27
N LYS A 110 -18.91 -2.53 1.23
CA LYS A 110 -19.84 -2.47 2.35
C LYS A 110 -20.87 -3.58 2.22
N PHE A 111 -20.90 -4.45 3.20
CA PHE A 111 -21.88 -5.53 3.30
C PHE A 111 -23.09 -5.10 4.13
N GLY A 112 -24.23 -5.74 3.86
CA GLY A 112 -25.45 -5.64 4.66
C GLY A 112 -25.46 -6.65 5.81
N GLU A 113 -26.62 -7.28 6.03
CA GLU A 113 -26.79 -8.25 7.12
C GLU A 113 -25.88 -9.50 7.01
N ASN A 114 -25.43 -9.81 5.80
CA ASN A 114 -24.53 -10.91 5.55
C ASN A 114 -23.69 -10.66 4.28
N ILE A 115 -22.69 -11.52 4.02
CA ILE A 115 -21.74 -11.41 2.90
C ILE A 115 -22.39 -11.52 1.51
N SER A 116 -23.60 -12.03 1.42
CA SER A 116 -24.33 -12.14 0.15
C SER A 116 -25.06 -10.83 -0.21
N VAL A 117 -25.14 -9.86 0.70
CA VAL A 117 -25.78 -8.57 0.48
C VAL A 117 -24.71 -7.49 0.39
N ILE A 118 -24.34 -7.13 -0.83
CA ILE A 118 -23.42 -6.01 -1.09
C ILE A 118 -24.25 -4.72 -1.19
N GLN A 119 -24.06 -3.82 -0.23
CA GLN A 119 -24.74 -2.52 -0.23
C GLN A 119 -24.03 -1.51 -1.13
N LYS A 120 -22.70 -1.53 -1.12
CA LYS A 120 -21.88 -0.64 -1.95
C LYS A 120 -20.50 -1.23 -2.19
N ARG A 121 -19.93 -0.95 -3.36
CA ARG A 121 -18.53 -1.24 -3.69
C ARG A 121 -17.90 0.00 -4.29
N ILE A 122 -16.70 0.33 -3.82
CA ILE A 122 -15.92 1.48 -4.28
C ILE A 122 -14.48 1.01 -4.47
N THR A 123 -13.92 1.31 -5.64
CA THR A 123 -12.53 1.00 -5.94
C THR A 123 -11.76 2.29 -6.15
N PHE A 124 -10.60 2.40 -5.53
CA PHE A 124 -9.66 3.51 -5.71
C PHE A 124 -8.38 2.95 -6.32
N ASP A 125 -8.14 3.26 -7.59
CA ASP A 125 -7.05 2.74 -8.39
C ASP A 125 -6.25 3.85 -9.05
N HIS A 126 -5.03 3.53 -9.45
CA HIS A 126 -4.21 4.34 -10.36
C HIS A 126 -4.00 5.78 -9.88
N MET A 127 -3.94 5.99 -8.59
CA MET A 127 -3.74 7.28 -7.94
C MET A 127 -2.72 7.18 -6.81
N SER A 128 -2.23 8.31 -6.33
CA SER A 128 -1.31 8.37 -5.19
C SER A 128 -1.83 7.58 -3.99
N ILE A 129 -0.96 6.79 -3.36
CA ILE A 129 -1.31 6.07 -2.13
C ILE A 129 -1.76 7.01 -1.01
N LEU A 130 -1.33 8.28 -1.03
CA LEU A 130 -1.79 9.32 -0.09
C LEU A 130 -3.26 9.66 -0.34
N GLU A 131 -3.67 9.74 -1.60
CA GLU A 131 -5.07 9.99 -1.97
C GLU A 131 -5.93 8.75 -1.72
N VAL A 132 -5.42 7.54 -2.00
CA VAL A 132 -6.08 6.27 -1.63
C VAL A 132 -6.35 6.23 -0.14
N TYR A 133 -5.36 6.54 0.69
CA TYR A 133 -5.51 6.60 2.15
C TYR A 133 -6.59 7.59 2.57
N LYS A 134 -6.53 8.83 2.07
CA LYS A 134 -7.49 9.89 2.40
C LYS A 134 -8.92 9.50 2.03
N LYS A 135 -9.14 9.01 0.79
CA LYS A 135 -10.46 8.58 0.32
C LYS A 135 -11.00 7.38 1.09
N SER A 136 -10.13 6.46 1.50
CA SER A 136 -10.54 5.33 2.34
C SER A 136 -11.05 5.79 3.71
N LEU A 137 -10.43 6.82 4.30
CA LEU A 137 -10.91 7.43 5.55
C LEU A 137 -12.24 8.17 5.37
N GLU A 138 -12.46 8.83 4.24
CA GLU A 138 -13.74 9.47 3.93
C GLU A 138 -14.86 8.43 3.86
N VAL A 139 -14.64 7.32 3.14
CA VAL A 139 -15.61 6.21 3.08
C VAL A 139 -15.86 5.59 4.46
N PHE A 140 -14.83 5.43 5.27
CA PHE A 140 -14.98 4.95 6.64
C PHE A 140 -15.90 5.86 7.47
N ARG A 141 -15.68 7.16 7.41
CA ARG A 141 -16.47 8.15 8.16
C ARG A 141 -17.94 8.13 7.74
N ASP A 142 -18.20 8.01 6.44
CA ASP A 142 -19.57 7.92 5.90
C ASP A 142 -20.37 6.72 6.46
N TYR A 143 -19.67 5.63 6.83
CA TYR A 143 -20.33 4.40 7.28
C TYR A 143 -20.37 4.20 8.80
N TYR A 144 -19.38 4.70 9.51
CA TYR A 144 -19.21 4.39 10.93
C TYR A 144 -19.34 5.60 11.86
N ARG A 145 -19.50 6.81 11.31
CA ARG A 145 -19.83 8.00 12.07
C ARG A 145 -21.27 8.40 11.84
N TYR A 146 -21.99 8.67 12.93
CA TYR A 146 -23.35 9.19 12.87
C TYR A 146 -23.63 10.04 14.10
N GLU A 147 -24.62 10.92 13.98
CA GLU A 147 -25.08 11.75 15.08
C GLU A 147 -26.28 11.10 15.74
N VAL A 148 -26.32 11.10 17.09
CA VAL A 148 -27.47 10.72 17.90
C VAL A 148 -27.98 11.96 18.62
N ILE A 149 -29.28 12.19 18.59
CA ILE A 149 -29.94 13.25 19.35
C ILE A 149 -30.49 12.64 20.63
N GLU A 150 -29.90 13.03 21.76
CA GLU A 150 -30.38 12.65 23.09
C GLU A 150 -30.93 13.90 23.80
N GLY A 151 -32.25 14.04 23.79
CA GLY A 151 -32.91 15.24 24.31
C GLY A 151 -32.61 16.49 23.47
N SER A 152 -31.87 17.46 24.02
CA SER A 152 -31.43 18.69 23.33
C SER A 152 -29.99 18.64 22.86
N GLU A 153 -29.29 17.54 23.12
CA GLU A 153 -27.86 17.41 22.79
C GLU A 153 -27.64 16.52 21.55
N ARG A 154 -26.68 16.91 20.69
CA ARG A 154 -26.17 16.08 19.59
C ARG A 154 -24.87 15.44 20.04
N LYS A 155 -24.77 14.11 19.89
CA LYS A 155 -23.58 13.35 20.19
C LYS A 155 -23.09 12.66 18.91
N ASN A 156 -21.82 12.85 18.59
CA ASN A 156 -21.16 12.07 17.54
C ASN A 156 -20.80 10.69 18.10
N VAL A 157 -21.25 9.65 17.42
CA VAL A 157 -20.96 8.26 17.75
C VAL A 157 -20.10 7.65 16.67
N GLU A 158 -19.06 6.95 17.09
CA GLU A 158 -18.25 6.10 16.21
C GLU A 158 -18.55 4.63 16.54
N LYS A 159 -19.10 3.89 15.57
CA LYS A 159 -19.32 2.43 15.75
C LYS A 159 -18.01 1.67 15.91
N ILE A 160 -17.00 2.07 15.15
CA ILE A 160 -15.64 1.53 15.16
C ILE A 160 -14.69 2.72 15.34
N PRO A 161 -13.66 2.64 16.19
CA PRO A 161 -12.72 3.73 16.39
C PRO A 161 -11.96 4.06 15.09
N GLU A 162 -12.03 5.32 14.62
CA GLU A 162 -11.31 5.75 13.42
C GLU A 162 -9.81 5.55 13.55
N ALA A 163 -9.24 5.72 14.76
CA ALA A 163 -7.81 5.52 14.99
C ALA A 163 -7.35 4.10 14.62
N ALA A 164 -8.15 3.08 14.94
CA ALA A 164 -7.85 1.69 14.58
C ALA A 164 -7.88 1.48 13.05
N PHE A 165 -8.88 2.04 12.37
CA PHE A 165 -8.96 1.93 10.91
C PHE A 165 -7.81 2.68 10.21
N ARG A 166 -7.46 3.89 10.71
CA ARG A 166 -6.33 4.67 10.19
C ARG A 166 -5.02 3.89 10.25
N GLU A 167 -4.75 3.25 11.37
CA GLU A 167 -3.56 2.43 11.57
C GLU A 167 -3.57 1.22 10.63
N ALA A 168 -4.68 0.51 10.56
CA ALA A 168 -4.81 -0.69 9.74
C ALA A 168 -4.64 -0.41 8.24
N ILE A 169 -5.27 0.65 7.71
CA ILE A 169 -5.13 1.00 6.29
C ILE A 169 -3.73 1.55 5.98
N ALA A 170 -3.14 2.34 6.87
CA ALA A 170 -1.77 2.81 6.69
C ALA A 170 -0.78 1.63 6.62
N ASN A 171 -0.90 0.68 7.56
CA ASN A 171 -0.09 -0.53 7.57
C ASN A 171 -0.32 -1.38 6.31
N GLY A 172 -1.58 -1.53 5.87
CA GLY A 172 -1.91 -2.22 4.63
C GLY A 172 -1.24 -1.60 3.41
N LEU A 173 -1.24 -0.27 3.28
CA LEU A 173 -0.62 0.44 2.16
C LEU A 173 0.91 0.42 2.22
N ILE A 174 1.52 0.48 3.41
CA ILE A 174 2.98 0.53 3.56
C ILE A 174 3.62 -0.85 3.41
N HIS A 175 2.99 -1.90 3.95
CA HIS A 175 3.59 -3.23 4.05
C HIS A 175 3.15 -4.22 2.98
N ARG A 176 2.25 -3.85 2.07
CA ARG A 176 1.88 -4.73 0.96
C ARG A 176 3.06 -4.93 0.01
N MET A 177 3.06 -6.07 -0.67
CA MET A 177 3.98 -6.35 -1.77
C MET A 177 3.45 -5.71 -3.06
N TRP A 178 4.06 -4.59 -3.48
CA TRP A 178 3.61 -3.80 -4.63
C TRP A 178 3.94 -4.44 -6.00
N ASP A 179 4.77 -5.47 -6.02
CA ASP A 179 5.03 -6.31 -7.19
C ASP A 179 3.90 -7.31 -7.49
N VAL A 180 2.90 -7.41 -6.61
CA VAL A 180 1.68 -8.19 -6.82
C VAL A 180 0.57 -7.28 -7.33
N ASN A 181 0.06 -7.58 -8.53
CA ASN A 181 -1.04 -6.83 -9.13
C ASN A 181 -2.40 -7.25 -8.53
N SER A 182 -2.66 -6.86 -7.30
CA SER A 182 -3.94 -7.11 -6.59
C SER A 182 -4.33 -5.89 -5.77
N HIS A 183 -5.62 -5.70 -5.48
CA HIS A 183 -6.09 -4.66 -4.56
C HIS A 183 -5.94 -5.10 -3.10
N ILE A 184 -5.75 -4.14 -2.20
CA ILE A 184 -6.09 -4.34 -0.79
C ILE A 184 -7.61 -4.38 -0.71
N ARG A 185 -8.16 -5.49 -0.24
CA ARG A 185 -9.60 -5.62 -0.03
C ARG A 185 -9.98 -5.16 1.37
N ILE A 186 -10.94 -4.24 1.44
CA ILE A 186 -11.51 -3.74 2.68
C ILE A 186 -12.99 -4.15 2.72
N SER A 187 -13.31 -5.13 3.56
CA SER A 187 -14.68 -5.61 3.78
C SER A 187 -15.26 -4.95 5.04
N MET A 188 -16.26 -4.10 4.85
CA MET A 188 -16.90 -3.33 5.91
C MET A 188 -18.23 -3.95 6.33
N PHE A 189 -18.34 -4.39 7.57
CA PHE A 189 -19.53 -4.92 8.22
C PHE A 189 -20.03 -3.97 9.29
N ASP A 190 -21.18 -4.26 9.88
CA ASP A 190 -21.74 -3.36 10.90
C ASP A 190 -20.92 -3.27 12.19
N ASN A 191 -20.18 -4.31 12.54
CA ASN A 191 -19.46 -4.44 13.81
C ASN A 191 -17.96 -4.72 13.66
N HIS A 192 -17.45 -4.92 12.44
CA HIS A 192 -16.02 -5.16 12.18
C HIS A 192 -15.65 -4.78 10.76
N ILE A 193 -14.33 -4.72 10.51
CA ILE A 193 -13.74 -4.47 9.20
C ILE A 193 -12.61 -5.47 9.00
N ASP A 194 -12.60 -6.15 7.86
CA ASP A 194 -11.51 -7.01 7.42
C ASP A 194 -10.67 -6.28 6.37
N ILE A 195 -9.36 -6.30 6.51
CA ILE A 195 -8.40 -5.76 5.55
C ILE A 195 -7.45 -6.88 5.15
N VAL A 196 -7.42 -7.21 3.83
CA VAL A 196 -6.62 -8.32 3.27
C VAL A 196 -5.86 -7.87 2.04
#